data_c7620b054c4ff0f93e992912ce881a88
#
_entry.id   c7620b054c4ff0f93e992912ce881a88
#
_cell.length_a   1.000
_cell.length_b   1.000
_cell.length_c   1.000
_cell.angle_alpha   90.00
_cell.angle_beta   90.00
_cell.angle_gamma   90.00
#
_symmetry.space_group_name_H-M   'P 1'
#
loop_
_entity.id
_entity.type
_entity.pdbx_description
1 polymer ?
#
loop_
_entity_poly.entity_id
_entity_poly.type
_entity_poly.pdbx_seq_one_letter_code
_entity_poly.pdbx_strand_id
1 'polypeptide(L)'
;MPKILHTARYIGLPLEILKKACPEGFWVKTLDEATPAQLIKEAADADYFLVSGRLPIDKEVLDHAPQLKMIQRTGVGVEMLDIEAIKQRGIPVYVNGGVNAQSVAEHTLALMLSCIKRLPQINHQTHSGIWRKQQTGVTTHELKGKTVALVGMGNIGRIVARMLQAFGAKVI
;
A
#
# COMPACT_ATOMS: atom_id res chain seq x y z
N MET A 1 -26.71 13.54 -3.14
CA MET A 1 -25.25 13.75 -3.08
C MET A 1 -24.61 12.48 -3.64
N PRO A 2 -23.63 12.60 -4.55
CA PRO A 2 -22.92 11.44 -5.08
C PRO A 2 -22.25 10.62 -3.99
N LYS A 3 -22.37 9.29 -4.07
CA LYS A 3 -21.81 8.34 -3.11
C LYS A 3 -20.44 7.83 -3.55
N ILE A 4 -19.45 7.99 -2.70
CA ILE A 4 -18.15 7.33 -2.81
C ILE A 4 -18.17 6.09 -1.93
N LEU A 5 -18.14 4.90 -2.50
CA LEU A 5 -18.00 3.67 -1.76
C LEU A 5 -16.52 3.32 -1.62
N HIS A 6 -16.01 3.36 -0.39
CA HIS A 6 -14.70 2.82 -0.06
C HIS A 6 -14.80 1.32 0.19
N THR A 7 -14.15 0.50 -0.63
CA THR A 7 -14.35 -0.95 -0.69
C THR A 7 -13.62 -1.73 0.40
N ALA A 8 -13.29 -1.08 1.51
CA ALA A 8 -12.73 -1.72 2.69
C ALA A 8 -13.42 -1.21 3.96
N ARG A 9 -13.23 -1.95 5.05
CA ARG A 9 -13.70 -1.54 6.37
C ARG A 9 -12.67 -0.60 7.00
N TYR A 10 -13.06 0.65 7.28
CA TYR A 10 -12.27 1.59 8.06
C TYR A 10 -13.02 1.92 9.36
N ILE A 11 -12.28 1.96 10.47
CA ILE A 11 -12.77 2.32 11.81
C ILE A 11 -11.76 3.27 12.48
N GLY A 12 -12.22 4.07 13.43
CA GLY A 12 -11.37 5.00 14.17
C GLY A 12 -10.68 6.03 13.26
N LEU A 13 -9.42 6.33 13.53
CA LEU A 13 -8.66 7.37 12.85
C LEU A 13 -8.63 7.26 11.31
N PRO A 14 -8.45 6.09 10.69
CA PRO A 14 -8.52 5.98 9.23
C PRO A 14 -9.87 6.41 8.64
N LEU A 15 -10.97 6.11 9.33
CA LEU A 15 -12.32 6.54 8.92
C LEU A 15 -12.49 8.05 9.07
N GLU A 16 -11.99 8.63 10.13
CA GLU A 16 -12.03 10.08 10.35
C GLU A 16 -11.25 10.84 9.27
N ILE A 17 -10.05 10.37 8.94
CA ILE A 17 -9.23 10.92 7.86
C ILE A 17 -9.96 10.84 6.52
N LEU A 18 -10.55 9.67 6.22
CA LEU A 18 -11.30 9.47 4.98
C LEU A 18 -12.50 10.42 4.87
N LYS A 19 -13.27 10.57 5.95
CA LYS A 19 -14.41 11.51 6.00
C LYS A 19 -13.98 12.95 5.84
N LYS A 20 -12.88 13.35 6.49
CA LYS A 20 -12.32 14.70 6.39
C LYS A 20 -11.78 15.00 4.98
N ALA A 21 -11.26 14.00 4.29
CA ALA A 21 -10.74 14.13 2.93
C ALA A 21 -11.84 14.05 1.86
N CYS A 22 -13.07 13.71 2.24
CA CYS A 22 -14.19 13.65 1.29
C CYS A 22 -14.48 15.05 0.73
N PRO A 23 -14.55 15.23 -0.60
CA PRO A 23 -14.82 16.53 -1.19
C PRO A 23 -16.21 17.06 -0.79
N GLU A 24 -16.35 18.38 -0.76
CA GLU A 24 -17.64 19.02 -0.56
C GLU A 24 -18.63 18.59 -1.65
N GLY A 25 -19.88 18.37 -1.27
CA GLY A 25 -20.93 17.89 -2.18
C GLY A 25 -20.93 16.38 -2.43
N PHE A 26 -20.00 15.63 -1.82
CA PHE A 26 -19.96 14.16 -1.83
C PHE A 26 -20.16 13.60 -0.43
N TRP A 27 -20.49 12.31 -0.37
CA TRP A 27 -20.42 11.59 0.89
C TRP A 27 -19.70 10.25 0.69
N VAL A 28 -18.98 9.80 1.71
CA VAL A 28 -18.21 8.57 1.67
C VAL A 28 -18.76 7.55 2.64
N LYS A 29 -19.01 6.35 2.14
CA LYS A 29 -19.38 5.15 2.91
C LYS A 29 -18.22 4.17 2.86
N THR A 30 -17.91 3.55 3.99
CA THR A 30 -17.01 2.39 4.05
C THR A 30 -17.84 1.13 4.33
N LEU A 31 -17.30 -0.03 4.03
CA LEU A 31 -17.96 -1.29 4.37
C LEU A 31 -17.96 -1.48 5.90
N ASP A 32 -19.08 -1.98 6.43
CA ASP A 32 -19.18 -2.37 7.84
C ASP A 32 -18.45 -3.72 8.07
N GLU A 33 -18.49 -4.58 7.04
CA GLU A 33 -17.74 -5.84 6.96
C GLU A 33 -17.04 -5.92 5.59
N ALA A 34 -15.79 -6.37 5.57
CA ALA A 34 -15.04 -6.53 4.32
C ALA A 34 -15.38 -7.88 3.66
N THR A 35 -16.65 -8.05 3.24
CA THR A 35 -17.16 -9.25 2.58
C THR A 35 -17.68 -8.94 1.18
N PRO A 36 -17.63 -9.91 0.23
CA PRO A 36 -18.21 -9.72 -1.11
C PRO A 36 -19.70 -9.38 -1.07
N ALA A 37 -20.46 -10.04 -0.20
CA ALA A 37 -21.91 -9.80 -0.07
C ALA A 37 -22.22 -8.37 0.36
N GLN A 38 -21.45 -7.80 1.28
CA GLN A 38 -21.64 -6.41 1.68
C GLN A 38 -21.16 -5.43 0.59
N LEU A 39 -20.09 -5.74 -0.11
CA LEU A 39 -19.64 -4.92 -1.23
C LEU A 39 -20.72 -4.84 -2.30
N ILE A 40 -21.30 -5.95 -2.70
CA ILE A 40 -22.41 -6.03 -3.67
C ILE A 40 -23.60 -5.19 -3.20
N LYS A 41 -24.01 -5.34 -1.95
CA LYS A 41 -25.12 -4.58 -1.37
C LYS A 41 -24.89 -3.08 -1.40
N GLU A 42 -23.70 -2.63 -1.02
CA GLU A 42 -23.35 -1.21 -0.94
C GLU A 42 -22.99 -0.60 -2.32
N ALA A 43 -22.73 -1.44 -3.32
CA ALA A 43 -22.44 -1.01 -4.68
C ALA A 43 -23.66 -0.48 -5.43
N ALA A 44 -24.87 -0.90 -5.04
CA ALA A 44 -26.10 -0.66 -5.79
C ALA A 44 -26.42 0.82 -6.05
N ASP A 45 -26.07 1.70 -5.14
CA ASP A 45 -26.30 3.15 -5.22
C ASP A 45 -24.99 3.97 -5.24
N ALA A 46 -23.85 3.33 -5.50
CA ALA A 46 -22.55 3.99 -5.50
C ALA A 46 -22.25 4.64 -6.86
N ASP A 47 -21.92 5.92 -6.85
CA ASP A 47 -21.44 6.65 -8.02
C ASP A 47 -19.96 6.43 -8.29
N TYR A 48 -19.16 6.26 -7.25
CA TYR A 48 -17.70 6.13 -7.34
C TYR A 48 -17.21 5.04 -6.40
N PHE A 49 -16.22 4.25 -6.86
CA PHE A 49 -15.50 3.33 -6.02
C PHE A 49 -14.12 3.90 -5.67
N LEU A 50 -13.82 3.99 -4.37
CA LEU A 50 -12.47 4.16 -3.85
C LEU A 50 -11.98 2.78 -3.43
N VAL A 51 -11.24 2.12 -4.30
CA VAL A 51 -10.85 0.72 -4.10
C VAL A 51 -9.55 0.65 -3.32
N SER A 52 -9.67 0.15 -2.11
CA SER A 52 -8.53 -0.25 -1.29
C SER A 52 -8.75 -1.68 -0.80
N GLY A 53 -7.67 -2.41 -0.62
CA GLY A 53 -7.78 -3.70 0.00
C GLY A 53 -7.93 -4.87 -0.97
N ARG A 54 -8.63 -5.91 -0.51
CA ARG A 54 -8.48 -7.27 -0.98
C ARG A 54 -9.74 -7.85 -1.64
N LEU A 55 -10.84 -7.08 -1.63
CA LEU A 55 -12.06 -7.53 -2.28
C LEU A 55 -11.94 -7.31 -3.79
N PRO A 56 -12.23 -8.32 -4.61
CA PRO A 56 -12.24 -8.17 -6.05
C PRO A 56 -13.40 -7.27 -6.50
N ILE A 57 -13.13 -6.49 -7.54
CA ILE A 57 -14.15 -5.78 -8.29
C ILE A 57 -14.32 -6.54 -9.61
N ASP A 58 -15.06 -7.59 -9.51
CA ASP A 58 -15.35 -8.52 -10.61
C ASP A 58 -16.65 -8.15 -11.34
N LYS A 59 -17.01 -8.98 -12.31
CA LYS A 59 -18.23 -8.79 -13.10
C LYS A 59 -19.47 -8.76 -12.21
N GLU A 60 -19.55 -9.59 -11.18
CA GLU A 60 -20.71 -9.66 -10.28
C GLU A 60 -20.89 -8.34 -9.51
N VAL A 61 -19.82 -7.79 -8.94
CA VAL A 61 -19.85 -6.47 -8.26
C VAL A 61 -20.27 -5.37 -9.24
N LEU A 62 -19.72 -5.39 -10.47
CA LEU A 62 -20.03 -4.39 -11.49
C LEU A 62 -21.48 -4.50 -11.99
N ASP A 63 -22.05 -5.68 -12.08
CA ASP A 63 -23.46 -5.89 -12.43
C ASP A 63 -24.42 -5.30 -11.38
N HIS A 64 -23.98 -5.23 -10.13
CA HIS A 64 -24.73 -4.61 -9.04
C HIS A 64 -24.41 -3.13 -8.80
N ALA A 65 -23.57 -2.51 -9.66
CA ALA A 65 -23.21 -1.10 -9.56
C ALA A 65 -23.64 -0.31 -10.80
N PRO A 66 -24.96 -0.19 -11.10
CA PRO A 66 -25.43 0.38 -12.36
C PRO A 66 -25.14 1.88 -12.53
N GLN A 67 -24.87 2.60 -11.43
CA GLN A 67 -24.59 4.04 -11.44
C GLN A 67 -23.10 4.37 -11.38
N LEU A 68 -22.23 3.35 -11.38
CA LEU A 68 -20.78 3.53 -11.19
C LEU A 68 -20.16 4.33 -12.36
N LYS A 69 -19.56 5.46 -12.04
CA LYS A 69 -18.99 6.42 -12.99
C LYS A 69 -17.47 6.35 -13.09
N MET A 70 -16.79 5.92 -12.01
CA MET A 70 -15.33 5.91 -11.94
C MET A 70 -14.84 4.97 -10.83
N ILE A 71 -13.69 4.40 -11.05
CA ILE A 71 -12.96 3.62 -10.04
C ILE A 71 -11.62 4.31 -9.77
N GLN A 72 -11.37 4.67 -8.51
CA GLN A 72 -10.08 5.16 -8.03
C GLN A 72 -9.43 4.09 -7.15
N ARG A 73 -8.23 3.65 -7.52
CA ARG A 73 -7.40 2.83 -6.64
C ARG A 73 -6.64 3.70 -5.64
N THR A 74 -6.54 3.27 -4.40
CA THR A 74 -5.67 3.90 -3.39
C THR A 74 -4.19 3.56 -3.59
N GLY A 75 -3.90 2.51 -4.36
CA GLY A 75 -2.56 2.08 -4.78
C GLY A 75 -2.40 2.06 -6.29
N VAL A 76 -1.39 1.37 -6.80
CA VAL A 76 -1.08 1.23 -8.22
C VAL A 76 -1.53 -0.11 -8.83
N GLY A 77 -1.60 -1.16 -8.02
CA GLY A 77 -1.96 -2.50 -8.48
C GLY A 77 -3.43 -2.58 -8.90
N VAL A 78 -3.70 -3.30 -9.96
CA VAL A 78 -5.05 -3.50 -10.51
C VAL A 78 -5.46 -4.98 -10.53
N GLU A 79 -4.71 -5.84 -9.84
CA GLU A 79 -4.88 -7.29 -9.85
C GLU A 79 -6.24 -7.75 -9.33
N MET A 80 -6.89 -6.90 -8.51
CA MET A 80 -8.22 -7.17 -7.95
C MET A 80 -9.35 -6.55 -8.78
N LEU A 81 -9.05 -6.00 -9.95
CA LEU A 81 -10.03 -5.40 -10.86
C LEU A 81 -10.21 -6.28 -12.10
N ASP A 82 -11.44 -6.60 -12.43
CA ASP A 82 -11.77 -7.19 -13.74
C ASP A 82 -11.72 -6.10 -14.80
N ILE A 83 -10.51 -5.85 -15.32
CA ILE A 83 -10.22 -4.77 -16.26
C ILE A 83 -11.06 -4.91 -17.55
N GLU A 84 -11.29 -6.14 -18.04
CA GLU A 84 -12.07 -6.37 -19.23
C GLU A 84 -13.55 -6.04 -19.01
N ALA A 85 -14.14 -6.47 -17.91
CA ALA A 85 -15.52 -6.14 -17.56
C ALA A 85 -15.70 -4.63 -17.30
N ILE A 86 -14.74 -3.96 -16.69
CA ILE A 86 -14.73 -2.52 -16.45
C ILE A 86 -14.67 -1.76 -17.77
N LYS A 87 -13.76 -2.16 -18.67
CA LYS A 87 -13.59 -1.56 -20.00
C LYS A 87 -14.83 -1.69 -20.87
N GLN A 88 -15.49 -2.86 -20.86
CA GLN A 88 -16.75 -3.07 -21.59
C GLN A 88 -17.86 -2.12 -21.15
N ARG A 89 -17.82 -1.65 -19.90
CA ARG A 89 -18.78 -0.66 -19.37
C ARG A 89 -18.35 0.79 -19.56
N GLY A 90 -17.17 1.02 -20.13
CA GLY A 90 -16.63 2.37 -20.33
C GLY A 90 -16.30 3.10 -19.02
N ILE A 91 -16.06 2.38 -17.91
CA ILE A 91 -15.77 2.96 -16.61
C ILE A 91 -14.27 3.30 -16.52
N PRO A 92 -13.90 4.59 -16.33
CA PRO A 92 -12.50 4.96 -16.17
C PRO A 92 -11.92 4.46 -14.84
N VAL A 93 -10.65 3.99 -14.89
CA VAL A 93 -9.89 3.55 -13.71
C VAL A 93 -8.68 4.45 -13.53
N TYR A 94 -8.52 4.98 -12.32
CA TYR A 94 -7.36 5.76 -11.94
C TYR A 94 -6.59 5.07 -10.81
N VAL A 95 -5.27 5.25 -10.79
CA VAL A 95 -4.36 4.66 -9.81
C VAL A 95 -3.47 5.73 -9.18
N ASN A 96 -3.02 5.50 -7.94
CA ASN A 96 -2.13 6.41 -7.22
C ASN A 96 -0.66 6.03 -7.42
N GLY A 97 -0.13 6.36 -8.61
CA GLY A 97 1.26 6.08 -8.94
C GLY A 97 2.25 6.92 -8.12
N GLY A 98 3.10 6.26 -7.33
CA GLY A 98 4.24 6.90 -6.67
C GLY A 98 3.94 7.67 -5.38
N VAL A 99 2.69 7.82 -4.95
CA VAL A 99 2.31 8.59 -3.76
C VAL A 99 3.00 8.10 -2.47
N ASN A 100 3.18 6.78 -2.34
CA ASN A 100 3.85 6.16 -1.20
C ASN A 100 5.29 5.74 -1.49
N ALA A 101 5.86 6.13 -2.63
CA ALA A 101 7.17 5.63 -3.07
C ALA A 101 8.28 5.97 -2.09
N GLN A 102 8.26 7.17 -1.50
CA GLN A 102 9.22 7.59 -0.48
C GLN A 102 9.12 6.71 0.77
N SER A 103 7.91 6.52 1.30
CA SER A 103 7.69 5.69 2.50
C SER A 103 8.12 4.24 2.29
N VAL A 104 7.85 3.67 1.11
CA VAL A 104 8.27 2.30 0.78
C VAL A 104 9.79 2.21 0.66
N ALA A 105 10.44 3.21 0.06
CA ALA A 105 11.90 3.24 -0.06
C ALA A 105 12.59 3.35 1.31
N GLU A 106 12.08 4.20 2.18
CA GLU A 106 12.58 4.33 3.57
C GLU A 106 12.40 3.03 4.34
N HIS A 107 11.23 2.40 4.24
CA HIS A 107 10.99 1.11 4.88
C HIS A 107 11.90 0.02 4.33
N THR A 108 12.17 0.01 3.02
CA THR A 108 13.12 -0.91 2.39
C THR A 108 14.51 -0.76 3.00
N LEU A 109 14.99 0.46 3.15
CA LEU A 109 16.29 0.73 3.78
C LEU A 109 16.30 0.33 5.27
N ALA A 110 15.20 0.62 5.99
CA ALA A 110 15.05 0.22 7.39
C ALA A 110 15.15 -1.31 7.55
N LEU A 111 14.50 -2.08 6.68
CA LEU A 111 14.58 -3.54 6.67
C LEU A 111 16.00 -4.04 6.36
N MET A 112 16.66 -3.46 5.35
CA MET A 112 18.05 -3.79 5.01
C MET A 112 18.98 -3.56 6.20
N LEU A 113 18.90 -2.39 6.83
CA LEU A 113 19.69 -2.06 8.01
C LEU A 113 19.36 -2.97 9.19
N SER A 114 18.07 -3.26 9.40
CA SER A 114 17.62 -4.17 10.44
C SER A 114 18.25 -5.58 10.28
N CYS A 115 18.28 -6.08 9.05
CA CYS A 115 18.88 -7.38 8.75
C CYS A 115 20.40 -7.38 8.99
N ILE A 116 21.14 -6.44 8.36
CA ILE A 116 22.61 -6.46 8.45
C ILE A 116 23.14 -6.07 9.82
N LYS A 117 22.37 -5.30 10.59
CA LYS A 117 22.67 -4.95 12.00
C LYS A 117 22.07 -5.94 13.00
N ARG A 118 21.28 -6.92 12.53
CA ARG A 118 20.62 -7.94 13.38
C ARG A 118 19.76 -7.32 14.48
N LEU A 119 19.08 -6.20 14.18
CA LEU A 119 18.37 -5.40 15.17
C LEU A 119 17.36 -6.21 16.02
N PRO A 120 16.51 -7.09 15.45
CA PRO A 120 15.55 -7.86 16.26
C PRO A 120 16.25 -8.72 17.31
N GLN A 121 17.35 -9.37 16.95
CA GLN A 121 18.11 -10.22 17.84
C GLN A 121 18.79 -9.41 18.94
N ILE A 122 19.43 -8.30 18.59
CA ILE A 122 20.09 -7.41 19.55
C ILE A 122 19.08 -6.82 20.52
N ASN A 123 17.95 -6.35 20.00
CA ASN A 123 16.86 -5.83 20.82
C ASN A 123 16.36 -6.86 21.83
N HIS A 124 16.10 -8.10 21.40
CA HIS A 124 15.69 -9.18 22.28
C HIS A 124 16.74 -9.45 23.38
N GLN A 125 18.02 -9.56 23.01
CA GLN A 125 19.12 -9.78 23.95
C GLN A 125 19.20 -8.65 25.00
N THR A 126 19.15 -7.40 24.55
CA THR A 126 19.23 -6.23 25.44
C THR A 126 18.08 -6.21 26.45
N HIS A 127 16.84 -6.46 26.00
CA HIS A 127 15.68 -6.54 26.90
C HIS A 127 15.76 -7.72 27.88
N SER A 128 16.46 -8.78 27.51
CA SER A 128 16.71 -9.95 28.38
C SER A 128 17.92 -9.77 29.30
N GLY A 129 18.52 -8.58 29.35
CA GLY A 129 19.71 -8.32 30.16
C GLY A 129 21.00 -9.00 29.65
N ILE A 130 20.99 -9.49 28.40
CA ILE A 130 22.12 -10.21 27.80
C ILE A 130 22.96 -9.21 26.99
N TRP A 131 24.20 -8.98 27.48
CA TRP A 131 25.14 -8.07 26.82
C TRP A 131 26.29 -8.84 26.15
N ARG A 132 26.21 -9.02 24.80
CA ARG A 132 27.16 -9.81 24.00
C ARG A 132 27.88 -8.96 22.96
N LYS A 133 28.51 -7.86 23.40
CA LYS A 133 29.14 -6.86 22.50
C LYS A 133 30.11 -7.48 21.49
N GLN A 134 31.04 -8.34 21.95
CA GLN A 134 32.07 -8.92 21.07
C GLN A 134 31.46 -9.86 20.02
N GLN A 135 30.56 -10.76 20.42
CA GLN A 135 29.90 -11.72 19.53
C GLN A 135 28.95 -11.03 18.52
N THR A 136 28.30 -9.97 18.96
CA THR A 136 27.41 -9.18 18.11
C THR A 136 28.21 -8.37 17.07
N GLY A 137 29.34 -7.77 17.50
CA GLY A 137 30.16 -6.95 16.62
C GLY A 137 30.70 -7.69 15.40
N VAL A 138 31.10 -8.96 15.56
CA VAL A 138 31.66 -9.76 14.43
C VAL A 138 30.58 -10.32 13.50
N THR A 139 29.29 -10.23 13.86
CA THR A 139 28.19 -10.77 13.07
C THR A 139 27.30 -9.70 12.41
N THR A 140 27.61 -8.44 12.67
CA THR A 140 26.93 -7.30 12.02
C THR A 140 27.77 -6.73 10.89
N HIS A 141 27.12 -6.11 9.93
CA HIS A 141 27.78 -5.58 8.74
C HIS A 141 27.36 -4.14 8.48
N GLU A 142 28.07 -3.48 7.56
CA GLU A 142 27.76 -2.16 7.04
C GLU A 142 27.29 -2.26 5.59
N LEU A 143 26.48 -1.29 5.16
CA LEU A 143 26.11 -1.15 3.74
C LEU A 143 27.27 -0.62 2.90
N LYS A 144 28.13 0.19 3.49
CA LYS A 144 29.30 0.75 2.80
C LYS A 144 30.12 -0.35 2.14
N GLY A 145 30.40 -0.19 0.85
CA GLY A 145 31.19 -1.15 0.06
C GLY A 145 30.44 -2.43 -0.33
N LYS A 146 29.18 -2.62 0.09
CA LYS A 146 28.36 -3.76 -0.36
C LYS A 146 27.81 -3.50 -1.75
N THR A 147 27.57 -4.58 -2.50
CA THR A 147 26.83 -4.52 -3.77
C THR A 147 25.37 -4.90 -3.50
N VAL A 148 24.46 -4.04 -3.92
CA VAL A 148 23.02 -4.25 -3.81
C VAL A 148 22.42 -4.31 -5.21
N ALA A 149 21.80 -5.43 -5.55
CA ALA A 149 21.04 -5.58 -6.79
C ALA A 149 19.61 -5.07 -6.62
N LEU A 150 19.15 -4.20 -7.51
CA LEU A 150 17.79 -3.71 -7.55
C LEU A 150 17.06 -4.27 -8.77
N VAL A 151 16.02 -5.05 -8.52
CA VAL A 151 15.11 -5.52 -9.57
C VAL A 151 14.00 -4.51 -9.76
N GLY A 152 14.13 -3.67 -10.79
CA GLY A 152 13.19 -2.60 -11.11
C GLY A 152 13.66 -1.21 -10.67
N MET A 153 13.63 -0.25 -11.61
CA MET A 153 14.04 1.15 -11.43
C MET A 153 12.90 2.13 -11.67
N GLY A 154 11.71 1.78 -11.14
CA GLY A 154 10.53 2.63 -11.10
C GLY A 154 10.61 3.72 -10.00
N ASN A 155 9.45 4.20 -9.56
CA ASN A 155 9.36 5.27 -8.55
C ASN A 155 10.10 4.91 -7.25
N ILE A 156 9.93 3.70 -6.75
CA ILE A 156 10.55 3.21 -5.51
C ILE A 156 12.04 2.94 -5.75
N GLY A 157 12.38 2.14 -6.77
CA GLY A 157 13.76 1.70 -7.01
C GLY A 157 14.75 2.87 -7.19
N ARG A 158 14.34 3.94 -7.86
CA ARG A 158 15.16 5.15 -8.00
C ARG A 158 15.45 5.85 -6.68
N ILE A 159 14.50 5.86 -5.76
CA ILE A 159 14.69 6.45 -4.43
C ILE A 159 15.63 5.56 -3.61
N VAL A 160 15.37 4.25 -3.59
CA VAL A 160 16.23 3.27 -2.90
C VAL A 160 17.66 3.34 -3.41
N ALA A 161 17.87 3.41 -4.73
CA ALA A 161 19.20 3.53 -5.33
C ALA A 161 19.97 4.75 -4.79
N ARG A 162 19.32 5.92 -4.77
CA ARG A 162 19.94 7.15 -4.23
C ARG A 162 20.28 7.02 -2.74
N MET A 163 19.40 6.43 -1.95
CA MET A 163 19.65 6.18 -0.54
C MET A 163 20.85 5.26 -0.34
N LEU A 164 20.90 4.13 -1.07
CA LEU A 164 21.99 3.17 -0.99
C LEU A 164 23.34 3.78 -1.39
N GLN A 165 23.37 4.62 -2.43
CA GLN A 165 24.56 5.35 -2.84
C GLN A 165 25.05 6.30 -1.74
N ALA A 166 24.13 6.98 -1.03
CA ALA A 166 24.47 7.83 0.11
C ALA A 166 25.10 7.03 1.27
N PHE A 167 24.74 5.74 1.42
CA PHE A 167 25.38 4.82 2.35
C PHE A 167 26.69 4.22 1.84
N GLY A 168 27.16 4.60 0.66
CA GLY A 168 28.39 4.09 0.06
C GLY A 168 28.27 2.66 -0.49
N ALA A 169 27.07 2.19 -0.76
CA ALA A 169 26.85 0.91 -1.43
C ALA A 169 26.97 1.06 -2.96
N LYS A 170 27.41 -0.02 -3.63
CA LYS A 170 27.34 -0.15 -5.07
C LYS A 170 25.97 -0.69 -5.46
N VAL A 171 25.26 0.00 -6.36
CA VAL A 171 23.95 -0.43 -6.87
C VAL A 171 24.12 -1.01 -8.27
N ILE A 172 23.52 -2.16 -8.53
CA ILE A 172 23.48 -2.83 -9.83
C ILE A 172 22.06 -3.25 -10.17
#